data_b6a08a730826fdd2e6158830d9b04bcc
#
_entry.id   b6a08a730826fdd2e6158830d9b04bcc
#
_cell.length_a   1.000
_cell.length_b   1.000
_cell.length_c   1.000
_cell.angle_alpha   90.00
_cell.angle_beta   90.00
_cell.angle_gamma   90.00
#
_symmetry.space_group_name_H-M   'P 1'
#
loop_
_entity.id
_entity.type
_entity.pdbx_description
1 polymer ?
#
loop_
_entity_poly.entity_id
_entity_poly.type
_entity_poly.pdbx_seq_one_letter_code
_entity_poly.pdbx_strand_id
1 'polypeptide(L)'
;MTKRTRTPSTGPAGSPRPTGPSEPSGPSEPSEPSEPSEPPADSASASATKSGGRRAYHHGDLRRAIVTAALDVISAEGPSALSLRDLARRAGVSHAAPAHHFKDRTGLLTAIAAEGYGLLAATLAEAADLKDAGVRYVRFAREHPAHFQVMFTPELLHGNDLELTTARALAGERLRDAVSAVPPQGRGTDARLAGVAAWSLAHGFATLLLSHNLDGPVGDQDPEEVFRLLSGLLFQGSS
;
A
#
# COMPACT_ATOMS: atom_id res chain seq x y z
N MET A 1 -49.49 -35.89 10.45
CA MET A 1 -50.31 -35.12 11.41
C MET A 1 -49.75 -33.70 11.40
N THR A 2 -50.27 -32.94 10.61
CA THR A 2 -50.96 -31.68 10.45
C THR A 2 -50.97 -30.81 11.71
N LYS A 3 -50.38 -29.59 11.62
CA LYS A 3 -51.06 -28.37 12.05
C LYS A 3 -50.40 -27.12 11.49
N ARG A 4 -51.08 -26.48 10.56
CA ARG A 4 -50.96 -25.07 10.14
C ARG A 4 -51.60 -24.18 11.22
N THR A 5 -51.03 -22.98 11.45
CA THR A 5 -51.75 -21.83 12.02
C THR A 5 -51.08 -20.55 11.49
N ARG A 6 -51.65 -19.91 10.73
CA ARG A 6 -52.42 -18.74 10.29
C ARG A 6 -51.90 -17.43 10.91
N THR A 7 -51.56 -16.49 10.03
CA THR A 7 -51.36 -15.03 10.22
C THR A 7 -52.61 -14.31 10.73
N PRO A 8 -52.47 -13.09 11.30
CA PRO A 8 -53.28 -12.01 10.77
C PRO A 8 -52.48 -10.78 10.33
N SER A 9 -52.95 -10.21 9.24
CA SER A 9 -52.77 -8.93 8.62
C SER A 9 -53.35 -7.80 9.48
N THR A 10 -52.69 -6.65 9.55
CA THR A 10 -53.33 -5.37 9.81
C THR A 10 -52.67 -4.29 8.98
N GLY A 11 -53.45 -3.57 8.20
CA GLY A 11 -53.08 -2.60 7.19
C GLY A 11 -52.87 -1.17 7.71
N PRO A 12 -52.94 -0.15 6.84
CA PRO A 12 -52.06 1.04 6.89
C PRO A 12 -52.76 2.28 7.47
N ALA A 13 -51.92 3.21 8.00
CA ALA A 13 -52.35 4.59 8.29
C ALA A 13 -51.18 5.54 8.00
N GLY A 14 -51.31 6.38 7.05
CA GLY A 14 -51.66 7.77 7.18
C GLY A 14 -50.42 8.64 6.95
N SER A 15 -50.20 9.11 5.70
CA SER A 15 -49.28 10.22 5.40
C SER A 15 -49.86 11.58 5.82
N PRO A 16 -49.06 12.52 6.30
CA PRO A 16 -49.41 13.94 6.20
C PRO A 16 -48.67 14.63 5.00
N ARG A 17 -49.43 15.52 4.41
CA ARG A 17 -49.16 16.33 3.21
C ARG A 17 -48.14 17.44 3.49
N PRO A 18 -47.40 17.95 2.45
CA PRO A 18 -46.42 18.99 2.58
C PRO A 18 -47.03 20.40 2.56
N THR A 19 -46.54 21.26 3.39
CA THR A 19 -46.80 22.72 3.37
C THR A 19 -45.85 23.38 2.36
N GLY A 20 -46.39 24.34 1.58
CA GLY A 20 -45.83 24.96 0.41
C GLY A 20 -44.67 25.95 0.69
N PRO A 21 -44.11 26.51 -0.41
CA PRO A 21 -42.86 27.28 -0.39
C PRO A 21 -43.07 28.74 -0.01
N SER A 22 -42.12 29.29 0.76
CA SER A 22 -41.99 30.71 1.03
C SER A 22 -41.18 31.38 -0.09
N GLU A 23 -41.65 32.53 -0.53
CA GLU A 23 -41.11 33.37 -1.62
C GLU A 23 -39.71 33.95 -1.29
N PRO A 24 -38.88 34.21 -2.31
CA PRO A 24 -37.56 34.83 -2.13
C PRO A 24 -37.68 36.38 -2.13
N SER A 25 -37.00 36.98 -1.18
CA SER A 25 -36.77 38.45 -1.13
C SER A 25 -35.78 38.90 -2.21
N GLY A 26 -36.06 40.01 -2.87
CA GLY A 26 -35.35 40.52 -4.04
C GLY A 26 -33.93 41.05 -3.79
N PRO A 27 -33.22 41.36 -4.87
CA PRO A 27 -31.82 41.70 -4.86
C PRO A 27 -31.52 43.14 -4.44
N SER A 28 -30.45 43.29 -3.63
CA SER A 28 -29.88 44.61 -3.29
C SER A 28 -28.91 45.07 -4.38
N GLU A 29 -28.99 46.33 -4.75
CA GLU A 29 -28.20 46.98 -5.78
C GLU A 29 -26.69 47.05 -5.49
N PRO A 30 -25.81 47.10 -6.51
CA PRO A 30 -24.38 47.19 -6.33
C PRO A 30 -23.91 48.65 -6.14
N SER A 31 -23.02 48.84 -5.17
CA SER A 31 -22.33 50.12 -4.96
C SER A 31 -21.18 50.31 -5.94
N GLU A 32 -21.05 51.51 -6.48
CA GLU A 32 -20.06 51.92 -7.49
C GLU A 32 -18.61 51.87 -6.98
N PRO A 33 -17.62 51.68 -7.88
CA PRO A 33 -16.20 51.60 -7.54
C PRO A 33 -15.57 53.01 -7.45
N SER A 34 -14.77 53.23 -6.39
CA SER A 34 -13.93 54.40 -6.23
C SER A 34 -12.64 54.28 -7.06
N GLU A 35 -12.26 55.38 -7.74
CA GLU A 35 -11.09 55.52 -8.59
C GLU A 35 -9.74 55.34 -7.87
N PRO A 36 -8.68 54.91 -8.58
CA PRO A 36 -7.35 54.64 -8.04
C PRO A 36 -6.50 55.94 -8.05
N SER A 37 -5.80 56.18 -6.91
CA SER A 37 -4.77 57.19 -6.79
C SER A 37 -3.41 56.63 -7.27
N GLU A 38 -2.72 57.38 -8.15
CA GLU A 38 -1.39 57.04 -8.67
C GLU A 38 -0.27 57.09 -7.61
N PRO A 39 0.79 56.28 -7.78
CA PRO A 39 1.97 56.28 -6.90
C PRO A 39 3.08 57.21 -7.42
N PRO A 40 3.99 57.69 -6.55
CA PRO A 40 5.23 58.31 -6.99
C PRO A 40 6.30 57.24 -7.30
N ALA A 41 7.03 57.52 -8.41
CA ALA A 41 8.18 56.75 -8.84
C ALA A 41 9.41 56.96 -7.91
N ASP A 42 10.21 55.97 -7.87
CA ASP A 42 11.63 55.81 -7.83
C ASP A 42 12.13 54.83 -6.74
N SER A 43 12.65 53.75 -7.15
CA SER A 43 14.06 53.34 -7.00
C SER A 43 14.24 51.87 -7.37
N ALA A 44 15.03 51.70 -8.40
CA ALA A 44 15.52 50.41 -8.90
C ALA A 44 16.34 49.65 -7.82
N SER A 45 16.11 48.37 -7.62
CA SER A 45 17.21 47.40 -7.54
C SER A 45 16.73 45.97 -7.79
N ALA A 46 17.45 45.34 -8.67
CA ALA A 46 17.27 44.00 -9.18
C ALA A 46 17.30 42.92 -8.11
N SER A 47 16.39 41.96 -8.24
CA SER A 47 16.74 40.54 -8.05
C SER A 47 15.60 39.69 -8.62
N ALA A 48 15.77 39.30 -9.86
CA ALA A 48 14.94 38.35 -10.54
C ALA A 48 15.28 36.91 -10.12
N THR A 49 14.23 36.07 -10.18
CA THR A 49 14.27 34.65 -10.50
C THR A 49 15.03 33.71 -9.55
N LYS A 50 14.25 33.00 -8.73
CA LYS A 50 14.44 31.58 -8.39
C LYS A 50 13.29 31.07 -7.49
N SER A 51 12.08 30.86 -8.00
CA SER A 51 11.02 30.23 -7.21
C SER A 51 10.40 28.99 -7.84
N GLY A 52 10.78 28.60 -9.05
CA GLY A 52 10.23 27.41 -9.74
C GLY A 52 10.87 26.08 -9.32
N GLY A 53 12.16 26.04 -9.03
CA GLY A 53 12.88 24.80 -8.71
C GLY A 53 12.71 24.29 -7.28
N ARG A 54 12.42 25.17 -6.33
CA ARG A 54 12.31 24.80 -4.91
C ARG A 54 11.00 24.08 -4.55
N ARG A 55 9.88 24.41 -5.23
CA ARG A 55 8.58 23.77 -4.97
C ARG A 55 8.50 22.32 -5.43
N ALA A 56 9.07 21.97 -6.59
CA ALA A 56 9.08 20.59 -7.09
C ALA A 56 9.99 19.67 -6.24
N TYR A 57 11.12 20.19 -5.76
CA TYR A 57 12.03 19.44 -4.89
C TYR A 57 11.41 19.14 -3.52
N HIS A 58 10.64 20.07 -2.94
CA HIS A 58 9.96 19.88 -1.65
C HIS A 58 8.79 18.89 -1.70
N HIS A 59 8.11 18.70 -2.84
CA HIS A 59 6.97 17.77 -2.93
C HIS A 59 7.39 16.29 -2.89
N GLY A 60 8.49 15.91 -3.56
CA GLY A 60 9.03 14.55 -3.52
C GLY A 60 9.60 14.19 -2.14
N ASP A 61 10.30 15.14 -1.51
CA ASP A 61 10.85 14.97 -0.17
C ASP A 61 9.76 14.81 0.89
N LEU A 62 8.64 15.56 0.73
CA LEU A 62 7.50 15.50 1.64
C LEU A 62 6.76 14.16 1.56
N ARG A 63 6.46 13.68 0.34
CA ARG A 63 5.82 12.37 0.13
C ARG A 63 6.66 11.27 0.77
N ARG A 64 7.97 11.30 0.53
CA ARG A 64 8.93 10.33 1.10
C ARG A 64 8.99 10.41 2.63
N ALA A 65 9.03 11.62 3.21
CA ALA A 65 9.04 11.80 4.65
C ALA A 65 7.79 11.20 5.33
N ILE A 66 6.60 11.38 4.72
CA ILE A 66 5.35 10.79 5.22
C ILE A 66 5.40 9.26 5.13
N VAL A 67 5.87 8.69 4.02
CA VAL A 67 6.01 7.24 3.85
C VAL A 67 7.00 6.68 4.88
N THR A 68 8.17 7.30 5.05
CA THR A 68 9.16 6.87 6.05
C THR A 68 8.55 6.87 7.46
N ALA A 69 7.90 7.96 7.87
CA ALA A 69 7.24 8.02 9.17
C ALA A 69 6.12 6.96 9.33
N ALA A 70 5.43 6.63 8.23
CA ALA A 70 4.42 5.57 8.23
C ALA A 70 5.04 4.18 8.41
N LEU A 71 6.14 3.89 7.73
CA LEU A 71 6.88 2.63 7.87
C LEU A 71 7.40 2.42 9.29
N ASP A 72 7.89 3.49 9.95
CA ASP A 72 8.32 3.44 11.35
C ASP A 72 7.15 3.06 12.29
N VAL A 73 5.97 3.67 12.09
CA VAL A 73 4.76 3.33 12.87
C VAL A 73 4.30 1.90 12.61
N ILE A 74 4.29 1.47 11.33
CA ILE A 74 3.88 0.11 10.96
C ILE A 74 4.82 -0.92 11.58
N SER A 75 6.13 -0.68 11.55
CA SER A 75 7.12 -1.58 12.15
C SER A 75 6.96 -1.73 13.66
N ALA A 76 6.63 -0.63 14.36
CA ALA A 76 6.54 -0.62 15.82
C ALA A 76 5.18 -1.08 16.35
N GLU A 77 4.08 -0.70 15.69
CA GLU A 77 2.72 -0.77 16.22
C GLU A 77 1.74 -1.46 15.26
N GLY A 78 2.21 -1.83 14.06
CA GLY A 78 1.39 -2.41 13.01
C GLY A 78 0.58 -1.38 12.21
N PRO A 79 0.04 -1.81 11.03
CA PRO A 79 -0.66 -0.89 10.12
C PRO A 79 -1.93 -0.30 10.73
N SER A 80 -2.56 -0.93 11.72
CA SER A 80 -3.78 -0.41 12.37
C SER A 80 -3.56 0.88 13.15
N ALA A 81 -2.35 1.11 13.66
CA ALA A 81 -2.00 2.31 14.44
C ALA A 81 -1.82 3.58 13.59
N LEU A 82 -1.79 3.47 12.26
CA LEU A 82 -1.57 4.59 11.37
C LEU A 82 -2.65 5.67 11.46
N SER A 83 -2.23 6.92 11.70
CA SER A 83 -3.05 8.12 11.66
C SER A 83 -2.38 9.19 10.81
N LEU A 84 -3.05 9.70 9.77
CA LEU A 84 -2.51 10.76 8.90
C LEU A 84 -2.16 12.03 9.69
N ARG A 85 -2.94 12.35 10.73
CA ARG A 85 -2.68 13.51 11.60
C ARG A 85 -1.39 13.34 12.40
N ASP A 86 -1.16 12.14 12.94
CA ASP A 86 0.06 11.84 13.69
C ASP A 86 1.29 11.80 12.78
N LEU A 87 1.16 11.25 11.59
CA LEU A 87 2.21 11.26 10.58
C LEU A 87 2.60 12.68 10.15
N ALA A 88 1.61 13.58 9.97
CA ALA A 88 1.89 14.98 9.67
C ALA A 88 2.73 15.62 10.77
N ARG A 89 2.37 15.38 12.05
CA ARG A 89 3.11 15.85 13.20
C ARG A 89 4.53 15.29 13.27
N ARG A 90 4.70 13.97 13.06
CA ARG A 90 6.02 13.30 13.06
C ARG A 90 6.91 13.79 11.92
N ALA A 91 6.35 14.00 10.74
CA ALA A 91 7.07 14.52 9.58
C ALA A 91 7.30 16.05 9.61
N GLY A 92 6.79 16.76 10.62
CA GLY A 92 6.95 18.22 10.74
C GLY A 92 6.24 19.02 9.65
N VAL A 93 5.11 18.51 9.13
CA VAL A 93 4.38 19.11 8.01
C VAL A 93 2.96 19.52 8.41
N SER A 94 2.27 20.27 7.51
CA SER A 94 0.89 20.65 7.76
C SER A 94 -0.02 19.43 7.86
N HIS A 95 -1.07 19.50 8.69
CA HIS A 95 -2.04 18.39 8.85
C HIS A 95 -2.76 18.02 7.54
N ALA A 96 -2.86 18.93 6.57
CA ALA A 96 -3.47 18.69 5.28
C ALA A 96 -2.53 17.97 4.29
N ALA A 97 -1.21 18.00 4.50
CA ALA A 97 -0.23 17.47 3.56
C ALA A 97 -0.38 15.98 3.27
N PRO A 98 -0.54 15.07 4.27
CA PRO A 98 -0.74 13.66 3.98
C PRO A 98 -2.01 13.39 3.17
N ALA A 99 -3.12 14.07 3.50
CA ALA A 99 -4.38 13.93 2.76
C ALA A 99 -4.27 14.45 1.33
N HIS A 100 -3.48 15.50 1.08
CA HIS A 100 -3.21 16.00 -0.27
C HIS A 100 -2.44 14.99 -1.13
N HIS A 101 -1.48 14.25 -0.55
CA HIS A 101 -0.66 13.27 -1.28
C HIS A 101 -1.33 11.91 -1.44
N PHE A 102 -2.06 11.45 -0.43
CA PHE A 102 -2.55 10.07 -0.35
C PHE A 102 -4.07 9.96 -0.26
N LYS A 103 -4.80 11.09 -0.21
CA LYS A 103 -6.25 11.21 0.02
C LYS A 103 -6.65 10.78 1.44
N ASP A 104 -6.44 9.53 1.77
CA ASP A 104 -6.79 8.93 3.06
C ASP A 104 -5.74 7.91 3.51
N ARG A 105 -6.00 7.25 4.64
CA ARG A 105 -5.13 6.22 5.21
C ARG A 105 -4.98 5.02 4.29
N THR A 106 -6.07 4.59 3.65
CA THR A 106 -6.07 3.47 2.71
C THR A 106 -5.21 3.79 1.49
N GLY A 107 -5.28 5.01 0.96
CA GLY A 107 -4.42 5.48 -0.13
C GLY A 107 -2.94 5.48 0.24
N LEU A 108 -2.57 5.88 1.47
CA LEU A 108 -1.20 5.78 1.95
C LEU A 108 -0.73 4.33 2.05
N LEU A 109 -1.54 3.44 2.64
CA LEU A 109 -1.21 2.01 2.72
C LEU A 109 -1.10 1.37 1.33
N THR A 110 -1.95 1.78 0.39
CA THR A 110 -1.89 1.33 -1.01
C THR A 110 -0.58 1.75 -1.68
N ALA A 111 -0.15 2.99 -1.47
CA ALA A 111 1.14 3.47 -1.99
C ALA A 111 2.33 2.71 -1.38
N ILE A 112 2.30 2.42 -0.07
CA ILE A 112 3.31 1.59 0.61
C ILE A 112 3.32 0.17 0.04
N ALA A 113 2.15 -0.44 -0.20
CA ALA A 113 2.08 -1.77 -0.80
C ALA A 113 2.62 -1.78 -2.23
N ALA A 114 2.31 -0.76 -3.05
CA ALA A 114 2.84 -0.62 -4.41
C ALA A 114 4.37 -0.51 -4.40
N GLU A 115 4.93 0.33 -3.52
CA GLU A 115 6.38 0.44 -3.32
C GLU A 115 6.98 -0.90 -2.91
N GLY A 116 6.39 -1.62 -1.94
CA GLY A 116 6.84 -2.93 -1.49
C GLY A 116 6.85 -3.97 -2.62
N TYR A 117 5.81 -4.03 -3.46
CA TYR A 117 5.81 -4.92 -4.64
C TYR A 117 6.87 -4.53 -5.67
N GLY A 118 7.15 -3.23 -5.85
CA GLY A 118 8.24 -2.75 -6.70
C GLY A 118 9.62 -3.20 -6.19
N LEU A 119 9.88 -3.06 -4.90
CA LEU A 119 11.09 -3.54 -4.23
C LEU A 119 11.24 -5.06 -4.36
N LEU A 120 10.17 -5.81 -4.12
CA LEU A 120 10.16 -7.26 -4.28
C LEU A 120 10.47 -7.66 -5.72
N ALA A 121 9.85 -7.00 -6.71
CA ALA A 121 10.11 -7.27 -8.12
C ALA A 121 11.57 -7.02 -8.49
N ALA A 122 12.18 -5.94 -7.99
CA ALA A 122 13.60 -5.65 -8.19
C ALA A 122 14.50 -6.73 -7.56
N THR A 123 14.19 -7.13 -6.32
CA THR A 123 14.93 -8.19 -5.61
C THR A 123 14.85 -9.53 -6.35
N LEU A 124 13.68 -9.91 -6.87
CA LEU A 124 13.48 -11.15 -7.62
C LEU A 124 14.12 -11.11 -9.02
N ALA A 125 14.23 -9.93 -9.64
CA ALA A 125 14.87 -9.79 -10.95
C ALA A 125 16.37 -10.16 -10.95
N GLU A 126 17.01 -10.10 -9.79
CA GLU A 126 18.42 -10.45 -9.60
C GLU A 126 18.62 -11.93 -9.27
N ALA A 127 17.56 -12.73 -9.15
CA ALA A 127 17.66 -14.13 -8.77
C ALA A 127 18.28 -14.97 -9.89
N ALA A 128 19.24 -15.80 -9.52
CA ALA A 128 19.92 -16.71 -10.46
C ALA A 128 19.04 -17.91 -10.84
N ASP A 129 18.22 -18.39 -9.91
CA ASP A 129 17.31 -19.52 -10.08
C ASP A 129 16.14 -19.44 -9.10
N LEU A 130 15.23 -20.43 -9.14
CA LEU A 130 14.05 -20.48 -8.25
C LEU A 130 14.44 -20.57 -6.76
N LYS A 131 15.51 -21.28 -6.43
CA LYS A 131 15.98 -21.42 -5.06
C LYS A 131 16.52 -20.09 -4.52
N ASP A 132 17.32 -19.40 -5.34
CA ASP A 132 17.83 -18.06 -5.02
C ASP A 132 16.68 -17.04 -4.94
N ALA A 133 15.66 -17.13 -5.81
CA ALA A 133 14.46 -16.30 -5.71
C ALA A 133 13.74 -16.47 -4.36
N GLY A 134 13.64 -17.70 -3.86
CA GLY A 134 13.06 -17.98 -2.54
C GLY A 134 13.89 -17.40 -1.39
N VAL A 135 15.22 -17.51 -1.43
CA VAL A 135 16.14 -16.90 -0.43
C VAL A 135 16.01 -15.38 -0.45
N ARG A 136 16.00 -14.76 -1.65
CA ARG A 136 15.82 -13.31 -1.81
C ARG A 136 14.46 -12.83 -1.33
N TYR A 137 13.42 -13.65 -1.50
CA TYR A 137 12.10 -13.36 -0.94
C TYR A 137 12.13 -13.29 0.59
N VAL A 138 12.78 -14.23 1.26
CA VAL A 138 12.95 -14.23 2.72
C VAL A 138 13.76 -13.02 3.18
N ARG A 139 14.85 -12.70 2.47
CA ARG A 139 15.64 -11.50 2.72
C ARG A 139 14.80 -10.23 2.60
N PHE A 140 14.05 -10.08 1.51
CA PHE A 140 13.15 -8.95 1.31
C PHE A 140 12.18 -8.77 2.50
N ALA A 141 11.56 -9.85 2.99
CA ALA A 141 10.65 -9.78 4.11
C ALA A 141 11.33 -9.28 5.40
N ARG A 142 12.59 -9.69 5.64
CA ARG A 142 13.40 -9.24 6.79
C ARG A 142 13.84 -7.78 6.69
N GLU A 143 14.24 -7.35 5.49
CA GLU A 143 14.72 -5.98 5.25
C GLU A 143 13.56 -4.97 5.17
N HIS A 144 12.37 -5.42 4.75
CA HIS A 144 11.19 -4.58 4.53
C HIS A 144 9.95 -5.08 5.27
N PRO A 145 10.00 -5.33 6.60
CA PRO A 145 8.91 -5.97 7.34
C PRO A 145 7.61 -5.17 7.32
N ALA A 146 7.69 -3.84 7.37
CA ALA A 146 6.51 -2.98 7.30
C ALA A 146 5.82 -3.04 5.93
N HIS A 147 6.58 -3.03 4.83
CA HIS A 147 6.03 -3.24 3.49
C HIS A 147 5.39 -4.61 3.38
N PHE A 148 6.11 -5.66 3.81
CA PHE A 148 5.63 -7.04 3.77
C PHE A 148 4.28 -7.19 4.49
N GLN A 149 4.14 -6.61 5.68
CA GLN A 149 2.89 -6.62 6.43
C GLN A 149 1.71 -6.00 5.65
N VAL A 150 1.95 -4.85 5.01
CA VAL A 150 0.89 -4.12 4.29
C VAL A 150 0.53 -4.80 2.97
N MET A 151 1.53 -5.32 2.22
CA MET A 151 1.34 -5.96 0.91
C MET A 151 0.35 -7.12 0.94
N PHE A 152 0.33 -7.88 2.04
CA PHE A 152 -0.47 -9.10 2.18
C PHE A 152 -1.70 -8.94 3.09
N THR A 153 -2.17 -7.70 3.27
CA THR A 153 -3.40 -7.36 4.01
C THR A 153 -4.37 -6.62 3.07
N PRO A 154 -4.99 -7.33 2.10
CA PRO A 154 -5.74 -6.72 1.01
C PRO A 154 -6.93 -5.87 1.46
N GLU A 155 -7.51 -6.14 2.62
CA GLU A 155 -8.60 -5.37 3.21
C GLU A 155 -8.21 -3.94 3.61
N LEU A 156 -6.93 -3.64 3.69
CA LEU A 156 -6.41 -2.31 4.00
C LEU A 156 -6.13 -1.46 2.74
N LEU A 157 -6.30 -2.03 1.54
CA LEU A 157 -5.81 -1.47 0.29
C LEU A 157 -6.95 -1.12 -0.69
N HIS A 158 -6.72 -0.13 -1.54
CA HIS A 158 -7.52 0.07 -2.75
C HIS A 158 -7.12 -0.95 -3.81
N GLY A 159 -7.78 -2.11 -3.83
CA GLY A 159 -7.39 -3.26 -4.66
C GLY A 159 -7.35 -2.99 -6.18
N ASN A 160 -8.06 -1.96 -6.67
CA ASN A 160 -8.10 -1.57 -8.09
C ASN A 160 -7.15 -0.39 -8.41
N ASP A 161 -6.30 0.01 -7.49
CA ASP A 161 -5.30 1.05 -7.75
C ASP A 161 -4.32 0.60 -8.84
N LEU A 162 -4.05 1.48 -9.82
CA LEU A 162 -3.26 1.12 -11.00
C LEU A 162 -1.78 0.88 -10.66
N GLU A 163 -1.20 1.71 -9.78
CA GLU A 163 0.20 1.57 -9.35
C GLU A 163 0.38 0.25 -8.58
N LEU A 164 -0.52 -0.06 -7.65
CA LEU A 164 -0.53 -1.31 -6.90
C LEU A 164 -0.67 -2.54 -7.80
N THR A 165 -1.64 -2.53 -8.71
CA THR A 165 -1.90 -3.68 -9.59
C THR A 165 -0.76 -3.92 -10.56
N THR A 166 -0.15 -2.86 -11.08
CA THR A 166 1.03 -2.93 -11.96
C THR A 166 2.24 -3.49 -11.21
N ALA A 167 2.55 -2.97 -10.03
CA ALA A 167 3.68 -3.44 -9.24
C ALA A 167 3.50 -4.90 -8.80
N ARG A 168 2.28 -5.29 -8.39
CA ARG A 168 1.94 -6.68 -8.05
C ARG A 168 2.09 -7.61 -9.24
N ALA A 169 1.65 -7.21 -10.43
CA ALA A 169 1.78 -7.99 -11.65
C ALA A 169 3.25 -8.22 -12.00
N LEU A 170 4.09 -7.17 -11.89
CA LEU A 170 5.53 -7.26 -12.14
C LEU A 170 6.22 -8.24 -11.17
N ALA A 171 5.95 -8.17 -9.87
CA ALA A 171 6.51 -9.12 -8.91
C ALA A 171 6.09 -10.56 -9.21
N GLY A 172 4.81 -10.77 -9.61
CA GLY A 172 4.31 -12.07 -10.04
C GLY A 172 4.95 -12.57 -11.33
N GLU A 173 5.30 -11.68 -12.27
CA GLU A 173 6.03 -12.01 -13.50
C GLU A 173 7.45 -12.51 -13.17
N ARG A 174 8.19 -11.81 -12.31
CA ARG A 174 9.55 -12.23 -11.89
C ARG A 174 9.55 -13.60 -11.23
N LEU A 175 8.55 -13.91 -10.40
CA LEU A 175 8.41 -15.25 -9.84
C LEU A 175 8.14 -16.30 -10.93
N ARG A 176 7.26 -16.02 -11.89
CA ARG A 176 6.99 -16.92 -13.01
C ARG A 176 8.22 -17.18 -13.88
N ASP A 177 9.03 -16.14 -14.12
CA ASP A 177 10.30 -16.25 -14.86
C ASP A 177 11.25 -17.24 -14.16
N ALA A 178 11.44 -17.08 -12.82
CA ALA A 178 12.27 -17.98 -12.02
C ALA A 178 11.76 -19.42 -12.04
N VAL A 179 10.44 -19.63 -11.99
CA VAL A 179 9.81 -20.97 -12.09
C VAL A 179 10.03 -21.60 -13.49
N SER A 180 9.88 -20.78 -14.55
CA SER A 180 10.00 -21.25 -15.93
C SER A 180 11.43 -21.66 -16.32
N ALA A 181 12.42 -21.13 -15.58
CA ALA A 181 13.83 -21.51 -15.75
C ALA A 181 14.15 -22.89 -15.16
N VAL A 182 13.26 -23.48 -14.33
CA VAL A 182 13.46 -24.83 -13.80
C VAL A 182 13.16 -25.89 -14.86
N PRO A 183 14.13 -26.80 -15.18
CA PRO A 183 13.86 -27.87 -16.09
C PRO A 183 12.69 -28.74 -15.63
N PRO A 184 11.84 -29.25 -16.55
CA PRO A 184 10.74 -30.14 -16.19
C PRO A 184 11.27 -31.39 -15.47
N GLN A 185 11.00 -31.51 -14.18
CA GLN A 185 11.37 -32.69 -13.41
C GLN A 185 10.27 -33.75 -13.54
N GLY A 186 10.44 -34.71 -14.44
CA GLY A 186 9.57 -35.86 -14.57
C GLY A 186 8.27 -35.60 -15.31
N ARG A 187 7.46 -36.66 -15.50
CA ARG A 187 6.17 -36.61 -16.19
C ARG A 187 5.17 -35.71 -15.46
N GLY A 188 4.93 -34.50 -15.96
CA GLY A 188 3.70 -33.76 -15.67
C GLY A 188 3.71 -32.83 -14.45
N THR A 189 4.87 -32.36 -13.96
CA THR A 189 4.85 -31.28 -12.94
C THR A 189 4.37 -29.98 -13.61
N ASP A 190 3.15 -29.57 -13.29
CA ASP A 190 2.59 -28.28 -13.71
C ASP A 190 3.46 -27.15 -13.15
N ALA A 191 4.14 -26.40 -14.02
CA ALA A 191 4.98 -25.26 -13.64
C ALA A 191 4.23 -24.23 -12.76
N ARG A 192 2.91 -24.10 -12.98
CA ARG A 192 2.05 -23.26 -12.15
C ARG A 192 1.97 -23.79 -10.71
N LEU A 193 1.81 -25.09 -10.52
CA LEU A 193 1.79 -25.70 -9.17
C LEU A 193 3.15 -25.62 -8.49
N ALA A 194 4.24 -25.79 -9.24
CA ALA A 194 5.59 -25.59 -8.73
C ALA A 194 5.80 -24.14 -8.22
N GLY A 195 5.32 -23.16 -8.98
CA GLY A 195 5.34 -21.75 -8.58
C GLY A 195 4.52 -21.46 -7.32
N VAL A 196 3.33 -22.03 -7.21
CA VAL A 196 2.48 -21.91 -6.01
C VAL A 196 3.17 -22.56 -4.82
N ALA A 197 3.77 -23.74 -4.97
CA ALA A 197 4.49 -24.43 -3.89
C ALA A 197 5.71 -23.62 -3.42
N ALA A 198 6.53 -23.13 -4.35
CA ALA A 198 7.71 -22.32 -4.03
C ALA A 198 7.32 -21.03 -3.30
N TRP A 199 6.29 -20.33 -3.81
CA TRP A 199 5.78 -19.12 -3.17
C TRP A 199 5.19 -19.42 -1.78
N SER A 200 4.38 -20.48 -1.64
CA SER A 200 3.78 -20.87 -0.36
C SER A 200 4.86 -21.18 0.69
N LEU A 201 5.94 -21.87 0.29
CA LEU A 201 7.06 -22.16 1.18
C LEU A 201 7.77 -20.87 1.61
N ALA A 202 8.16 -20.02 0.67
CA ALA A 202 8.89 -18.79 0.96
C ALA A 202 8.05 -17.81 1.79
N HIS A 203 6.78 -17.63 1.43
CA HIS A 203 5.85 -16.75 2.14
C HIS A 203 5.52 -17.27 3.53
N GLY A 204 5.24 -18.55 3.67
CA GLY A 204 4.99 -19.19 4.97
C GLY A 204 6.19 -19.08 5.91
N PHE A 205 7.40 -19.37 5.40
CA PHE A 205 8.62 -19.22 6.19
C PHE A 205 8.86 -17.77 6.63
N ALA A 206 8.73 -16.81 5.70
CA ALA A 206 8.89 -15.39 6.00
C ALA A 206 7.86 -14.90 7.03
N THR A 207 6.60 -15.32 6.91
CA THR A 207 5.53 -14.96 7.84
C THR A 207 5.80 -15.52 9.24
N LEU A 208 6.20 -16.79 9.35
CA LEU A 208 6.54 -17.42 10.62
C LEU A 208 7.77 -16.79 11.26
N LEU A 209 8.75 -16.39 10.45
CA LEU A 209 9.96 -15.70 10.91
C LEU A 209 9.62 -14.32 11.49
N LEU A 210 8.87 -13.50 10.76
CA LEU A 210 8.47 -12.14 11.19
C LEU A 210 7.54 -12.15 12.41
N SER A 211 6.79 -13.24 12.61
CA SER A 211 5.92 -13.41 13.77
C SER A 211 6.62 -14.11 14.97
N HIS A 212 7.94 -14.26 14.91
CA HIS A 212 8.78 -14.90 15.95
C HIS A 212 8.42 -16.37 16.27
N ASN A 213 7.64 -17.03 15.40
CA ASN A 213 7.29 -18.45 15.57
C ASN A 213 8.44 -19.41 15.20
N LEU A 214 9.48 -18.91 14.56
CA LEU A 214 10.68 -19.68 14.21
C LEU A 214 11.88 -19.41 15.11
N ASP A 215 11.78 -18.56 16.13
CA ASP A 215 12.91 -18.23 17.01
C ASP A 215 13.52 -19.48 17.66
N GLY A 216 12.69 -20.42 18.13
CA GLY A 216 13.18 -21.69 18.67
C GLY A 216 13.78 -22.62 17.61
N PRO A 217 13.04 -22.96 16.52
CA PRO A 217 13.53 -23.85 15.47
C PRO A 217 14.73 -23.35 14.68
N VAL A 218 14.83 -22.04 14.44
CA VAL A 218 15.95 -21.43 13.71
C VAL A 218 17.11 -21.10 14.65
N GLY A 219 16.79 -20.69 15.90
CA GLY A 219 17.80 -20.28 16.88
C GLY A 219 18.69 -19.16 16.35
N ASP A 220 20.00 -19.29 16.58
CA ASP A 220 21.02 -18.33 16.15
C ASP A 220 21.47 -18.51 14.69
N GLN A 221 20.85 -19.42 13.92
CA GLN A 221 21.21 -19.67 12.53
C GLN A 221 20.71 -18.53 11.63
N ASP A 222 21.43 -18.29 10.52
CA ASP A 222 20.95 -17.36 9.51
C ASP A 222 19.67 -17.88 8.84
N PRO A 223 18.54 -17.17 8.93
CA PRO A 223 17.28 -17.60 8.35
C PRO A 223 17.33 -17.86 6.84
N GLU A 224 18.19 -17.16 6.11
CA GLU A 224 18.36 -17.38 4.66
C GLU A 224 19.03 -18.73 4.39
N GLU A 225 20.01 -19.10 5.21
CA GLU A 225 20.68 -20.40 5.12
C GLU A 225 19.73 -21.53 5.50
N VAL A 226 18.95 -21.37 6.59
CA VAL A 226 17.92 -22.34 6.98
C VAL A 226 16.89 -22.51 5.85
N PHE A 227 16.42 -21.42 5.25
CA PHE A 227 15.49 -21.50 4.13
C PHE A 227 16.11 -22.22 2.91
N ARG A 228 17.38 -21.96 2.63
CA ARG A 228 18.13 -22.63 1.54
C ARG A 228 18.20 -24.15 1.75
N LEU A 229 18.43 -24.60 2.98
CA LEU A 229 18.42 -26.01 3.33
C LEU A 229 17.02 -26.61 3.18
N LEU A 230 15.99 -25.95 3.73
CA LEU A 230 14.58 -26.40 3.62
C LEU A 230 14.12 -26.52 2.17
N SER A 231 14.44 -25.55 1.34
CA SER A 231 14.12 -25.59 -0.08
C SER A 231 14.82 -26.75 -0.80
N GLY A 232 16.04 -27.08 -0.38
CA GLY A 232 16.78 -28.24 -0.87
C GLY A 232 16.08 -29.57 -0.54
N LEU A 233 15.57 -29.72 0.68
CA LEU A 233 14.85 -30.94 1.08
C LEU A 233 13.55 -31.19 0.29
N LEU A 234 12.86 -30.13 -0.08
CA LEU A 234 11.54 -30.22 -0.72
C LEU A 234 11.60 -30.27 -2.25
N PHE A 235 12.63 -29.67 -2.85
CA PHE A 235 12.76 -29.55 -4.30
C PHE A 235 13.90 -30.41 -4.91
N GLN A 236 14.67 -31.15 -4.08
CA GLN A 236 15.54 -32.21 -4.56
C GLN A 236 14.66 -33.45 -4.78
N GLY A 237 14.23 -33.69 -6.03
CA GLY A 237 13.61 -34.94 -6.41
C GLY A 237 14.54 -36.10 -6.04
N SER A 238 14.00 -37.12 -5.41
CA SER A 238 14.70 -38.38 -5.12
C SER A 238 15.36 -38.88 -6.42
N SER A 239 16.68 -38.94 -6.41
CA SER A 239 17.46 -39.60 -7.47
C SER A 239 17.20 -41.07 -7.44
#